data_dd463a6994d45b20df0f9e5a91e4d257
#
_entry.id   dd463a6994d45b20df0f9e5a91e4d257
#
_cell.length_a   1.000
_cell.length_b   1.000
_cell.length_c   1.000
_cell.angle_alpha   90.00
_cell.angle_beta   90.00
_cell.angle_gamma   90.00
#
_symmetry.space_group_name_H-M   'P 1'
#
loop_
_entity.id
_entity.type
_entity.pdbx_description
1 polymer ?
#
loop_
_entity_poly.entity_id
_entity_poly.type
_entity_poly.pdbx_seq_one_letter_code
_entity_poly.pdbx_strand_id
1 'polypeptide(L)'
;MTMSSTIQEVVLEFLSDKQEHSVQDIKHYLREQDVRDYTEGQFAGSLNTLMRNGSIKKVDRGIYSIKLRSEDMKKCFVVSPIGDEGSEIRKRADQMFKYIIAPVCEETGFEPIRVDKLNQPDSITQTIIDYLLQSELVIADITGHNPNAFYEMGYRASTGKPIIHLKCKNEGIPFDIAGIRAFDYDLSDLDSVEEIKSRLIKTIGALSFDTK
;
A
#
# COMPACT_ATOMS: atom_id res chain seq x y z
N MET A 1 -1.54 21.59 29.32
CA MET A 1 -1.43 21.23 27.89
C MET A 1 -1.01 22.50 27.15
N THR A 2 -0.06 22.44 26.21
CA THR A 2 0.35 23.64 25.46
C THR A 2 -0.59 23.84 24.27
N MET A 3 -0.74 25.08 23.78
CA MET A 3 -1.56 25.36 22.58
C MET A 3 -1.14 24.50 21.39
N SER A 4 0.17 24.31 21.18
CA SER A 4 0.67 23.44 20.10
C SER A 4 0.26 21.98 20.26
N SER A 5 0.24 21.43 21.49
CA SER A 5 -0.23 20.06 21.73
C SER A 5 -1.73 19.91 21.50
N THR A 6 -2.52 20.91 21.86
CA THR A 6 -3.97 20.93 21.59
C THR A 6 -4.25 20.97 20.08
N ILE A 7 -3.53 21.83 19.33
CA ILE A 7 -3.65 21.87 17.86
C ILE A 7 -3.34 20.48 17.24
N GLN A 8 -2.24 19.85 17.69
CA GLN A 8 -1.84 18.52 17.15
C GLN A 8 -2.93 17.47 17.40
N GLU A 9 -3.49 17.42 18.60
CA GLU A 9 -4.54 16.47 18.96
C GLU A 9 -5.79 16.65 18.09
N VAL A 10 -6.29 17.88 17.97
CA VAL A 10 -7.48 18.20 17.15
C VAL A 10 -7.23 17.96 15.66
N VAL A 11 -6.04 18.25 15.15
CA VAL A 11 -5.68 17.96 13.75
C VAL A 11 -5.67 16.45 13.49
N LEU A 12 -5.13 15.64 14.40
CA LEU A 12 -5.14 14.18 14.26
C LEU A 12 -6.55 13.61 14.32
N GLU A 13 -7.39 14.13 15.20
CA GLU A 13 -8.80 13.75 15.28
C GLU A 13 -9.52 14.06 13.95
N PHE A 14 -9.37 15.27 13.42
CA PHE A 14 -9.98 15.67 12.15
C PHE A 14 -9.54 14.78 10.97
N LEU A 15 -8.24 14.51 10.86
CA LEU A 15 -7.69 13.71 9.78
C LEU A 15 -7.92 12.19 9.96
N SER A 16 -8.54 11.76 11.07
CA SER A 16 -8.80 10.35 11.35
C SER A 16 -9.78 9.69 10.38
N ASP A 17 -10.55 10.48 9.62
CA ASP A 17 -11.41 10.02 8.52
C ASP A 17 -10.63 9.47 7.31
N LYS A 18 -9.29 9.59 7.31
CA LYS A 18 -8.36 9.12 6.28
C LYS A 18 -8.51 9.82 4.93
N GLN A 19 -9.22 10.95 4.89
CA GLN A 19 -9.39 11.77 3.68
C GLN A 19 -8.30 12.85 3.59
N GLU A 20 -8.25 13.48 2.42
CA GLU A 20 -7.38 14.62 2.16
C GLU A 20 -8.10 15.93 2.52
N HIS A 21 -7.48 16.73 3.36
CA HIS A 21 -8.06 17.99 3.81
C HIS A 21 -7.13 19.16 3.57
N SER A 22 -7.71 20.29 3.16
CA SER A 22 -6.99 21.54 3.01
C SER A 22 -6.65 22.17 4.37
N VAL A 23 -5.64 23.04 4.39
CA VAL A 23 -5.34 23.90 5.57
C VAL A 23 -6.58 24.68 6.01
N GLN A 24 -7.46 25.07 5.07
CA GLN A 24 -8.67 25.82 5.41
C GLN A 24 -9.69 24.94 6.15
N ASP A 25 -9.87 23.70 5.73
CA ASP A 25 -10.75 22.73 6.39
C ASP A 25 -10.25 22.43 7.81
N ILE A 26 -8.94 22.21 7.95
CA ILE A 26 -8.30 21.97 9.26
C ILE A 26 -8.51 23.18 10.18
N LYS A 27 -8.31 24.40 9.69
CA LYS A 27 -8.54 25.63 10.47
C LYS A 27 -10.02 25.85 10.79
N HIS A 28 -10.91 25.43 9.91
CA HIS A 28 -12.36 25.48 10.17
C HIS A 28 -12.71 24.54 11.33
N TYR A 29 -12.26 23.31 11.27
CA TYR A 29 -12.49 22.32 12.32
C TYR A 29 -11.90 22.74 13.67
N LEU A 30 -10.68 23.30 13.70
CA LEU A 30 -10.10 23.88 14.93
C LEU A 30 -11.01 24.91 15.57
N ARG A 31 -11.66 25.78 14.78
CA ARG A 31 -12.60 26.79 15.29
C ARG A 31 -13.89 26.16 15.84
N GLU A 32 -14.39 25.09 15.24
CA GLU A 32 -15.54 24.33 15.73
C GLU A 32 -15.24 23.65 17.07
N GLN A 33 -14.00 23.22 17.29
CA GLN A 33 -13.53 22.66 18.55
C GLN A 33 -13.09 23.75 19.57
N ASP A 34 -13.44 25.01 19.32
CA ASP A 34 -13.11 26.17 20.16
C ASP A 34 -11.61 26.46 20.35
N VAL A 35 -10.77 25.95 19.44
CA VAL A 35 -9.33 26.22 19.38
C VAL A 35 -9.09 27.42 18.47
N ARG A 36 -9.03 28.65 19.06
CA ARG A 36 -8.98 29.91 18.30
C ARG A 36 -7.76 30.78 18.60
N ASP A 37 -7.24 30.71 19.80
CA ASP A 37 -6.18 31.60 20.30
C ASP A 37 -4.76 31.09 19.98
N TYR A 38 -4.50 30.80 18.69
CA TYR A 38 -3.18 30.39 18.22
C TYR A 38 -2.63 31.31 17.14
N THR A 39 -1.30 31.41 17.06
CA THR A 39 -0.61 32.12 15.98
C THR A 39 -0.42 31.23 14.76
N GLU A 40 -0.24 31.83 13.58
CA GLU A 40 0.12 31.08 12.36
C GLU A 40 1.42 30.26 12.55
N GLY A 41 2.37 30.79 13.31
CA GLY A 41 3.60 30.05 13.64
C GLY A 41 3.33 28.80 14.47
N GLN A 42 2.42 28.86 15.46
CA GLN A 42 2.03 27.70 16.26
C GLN A 42 1.30 26.64 15.42
N PHE A 43 0.40 27.07 14.53
CA PHE A 43 -0.29 26.16 13.61
C PHE A 43 0.69 25.47 12.66
N ALA A 44 1.52 26.24 11.95
CA ALA A 44 2.51 25.70 11.03
C ALA A 44 3.53 24.81 11.73
N GLY A 45 3.98 25.20 12.92
CA GLY A 45 4.88 24.40 13.77
C GLY A 45 4.27 23.07 14.21
N SER A 46 2.96 23.07 14.52
CA SER A 46 2.21 21.86 14.86
C SER A 46 2.12 20.89 13.69
N LEU A 47 1.76 21.38 12.48
CA LEU A 47 1.74 20.54 11.27
C LEU A 47 3.14 20.01 10.93
N ASN A 48 4.18 20.84 11.04
CA ASN A 48 5.55 20.40 10.81
C ASN A 48 6.00 19.31 11.81
N THR A 49 5.58 19.41 13.06
CA THR A 49 5.85 18.39 14.08
C THR A 49 5.15 17.08 13.75
N LEU A 50 3.87 17.13 13.36
CA LEU A 50 3.09 15.96 12.94
C LEU A 50 3.64 15.30 11.67
N MET A 51 4.16 16.07 10.71
CA MET A 51 4.86 15.52 9.55
C MET A 51 6.18 14.86 9.92
N ARG A 52 6.98 15.52 10.78
CA ARG A 52 8.30 15.02 11.18
C ARG A 52 8.22 13.73 12.01
N ASN A 53 7.20 13.59 12.84
CA ASN A 53 6.99 12.36 13.62
C ASN A 53 6.20 11.29 12.83
N GLY A 54 5.85 11.57 11.57
CA GLY A 54 5.19 10.62 10.70
C GLY A 54 3.70 10.40 10.99
N SER A 55 3.04 11.29 11.75
CA SER A 55 1.60 11.16 12.04
C SER A 55 0.72 11.62 10.88
N ILE A 56 1.17 12.60 10.10
CA ILE A 56 0.48 13.09 8.91
C ILE A 56 1.43 13.14 7.72
N LYS A 57 0.87 13.12 6.51
CA LYS A 57 1.60 13.37 5.26
C LYS A 57 1.02 14.59 4.55
N LYS A 58 1.89 15.32 3.86
CA LYS A 58 1.49 16.36 2.93
C LYS A 58 1.29 15.73 1.55
N VAL A 59 0.07 15.79 1.04
CA VAL A 59 -0.31 15.19 -0.24
C VAL A 59 -0.05 16.15 -1.39
N ASP A 60 -0.41 17.42 -1.20
CA ASP A 60 -0.19 18.52 -2.15
C ASP A 60 0.02 19.84 -1.40
N ARG A 61 0.21 20.94 -2.13
CA ARG A 61 0.37 22.28 -1.54
C ARG A 61 -0.83 22.66 -0.70
N GLY A 62 -0.63 22.62 0.64
CA GLY A 62 -1.67 22.94 1.61
C GLY A 62 -2.73 21.85 1.81
N ILE A 63 -2.49 20.62 1.31
CA ILE A 63 -3.35 19.46 1.50
C ILE A 63 -2.63 18.44 2.37
N TYR A 64 -3.31 17.94 3.39
CA TYR A 64 -2.79 16.99 4.36
C TYR A 64 -3.74 15.82 4.55
N SER A 65 -3.18 14.65 4.90
CA SER A 65 -3.93 13.47 5.35
C SER A 65 -3.20 12.78 6.49
N ILE A 66 -3.91 11.95 7.24
CA ILE A 66 -3.26 11.11 8.26
C ILE A 66 -2.32 10.11 7.57
N LYS A 67 -1.17 9.86 8.19
CA LYS A 67 -0.32 8.75 7.79
C LYS A 67 -0.68 7.55 8.68
N LEU A 68 -1.25 6.52 8.07
CA LEU A 68 -1.58 5.29 8.78
C LEU A 68 -0.30 4.66 9.34
N ARG A 69 -0.35 4.21 10.59
CA ARG A 69 0.71 3.39 11.18
C ARG A 69 0.60 1.98 10.62
N SER A 70 1.73 1.29 10.51
CA SER A 70 1.79 -0.08 9.97
C SER A 70 0.79 -1.03 10.67
N GLU A 71 0.58 -0.86 11.97
CA GLU A 71 -0.40 -1.64 12.75
C GLU A 71 -1.87 -1.38 12.39
N ASP A 72 -2.17 -0.21 11.80
CA ASP A 72 -3.52 0.19 11.38
C ASP A 72 -3.76 -0.08 9.87
N MET A 73 -2.72 -0.50 9.15
CA MET A 73 -2.80 -0.77 7.71
C MET A 73 -3.28 -2.20 7.45
N LYS A 74 -4.13 -2.35 6.42
CA LYS A 74 -4.45 -3.67 5.86
C LYS A 74 -3.19 -4.27 5.23
N LYS A 75 -3.05 -5.59 5.27
CA LYS A 75 -1.89 -6.29 4.71
C LYS A 75 -2.09 -6.65 3.25
N CYS A 76 -1.11 -6.32 2.43
CA CYS A 76 -1.00 -6.77 1.05
C CYS A 76 0.20 -7.72 0.92
N PHE A 77 -0.04 -9.01 0.82
CA PHE A 77 1.02 -9.98 0.62
C PHE A 77 1.40 -10.08 -0.85
N VAL A 78 2.71 -10.02 -1.14
CA VAL A 78 3.25 -9.99 -2.50
C VAL A 78 3.88 -11.34 -2.84
N VAL A 79 3.26 -12.04 -3.75
CA VAL A 79 3.77 -13.28 -4.35
C VAL A 79 4.54 -12.91 -5.62
N SER A 80 5.80 -13.26 -5.70
CA SER A 80 6.62 -13.01 -6.89
C SER A 80 7.79 -13.99 -7.00
N PRO A 81 8.25 -14.31 -8.21
CA PRO A 81 9.52 -14.99 -8.40
C PRO A 81 10.66 -14.12 -7.87
N ILE A 82 11.33 -14.54 -6.79
CA ILE A 82 12.37 -13.72 -6.16
C ILE A 82 13.75 -13.95 -6.81
N GLY A 83 14.07 -15.19 -7.18
CA GLY A 83 15.37 -15.56 -7.76
C GLY A 83 16.55 -15.37 -6.81
N ASP A 84 17.73 -15.80 -7.28
CA ASP A 84 18.97 -15.65 -6.54
C ASP A 84 19.45 -14.20 -6.50
N GLU A 85 20.25 -13.86 -5.49
CA GLU A 85 20.85 -12.53 -5.37
C GLU A 85 21.67 -12.19 -6.63
N GLY A 86 21.47 -10.98 -7.18
CA GLY A 86 22.11 -10.51 -8.40
C GLY A 86 21.51 -11.02 -9.71
N SER A 87 20.52 -11.92 -9.68
CA SER A 87 19.83 -12.39 -10.90
C SER A 87 18.90 -11.32 -11.50
N GLU A 88 18.62 -11.42 -12.80
CA GLU A 88 17.64 -10.55 -13.46
C GLU A 88 16.22 -10.75 -12.89
N ILE A 89 15.90 -11.96 -12.42
CA ILE A 89 14.62 -12.24 -11.75
C ILE A 89 14.54 -11.43 -10.45
N ARG A 90 15.62 -11.46 -9.64
CA ARG A 90 15.69 -10.69 -8.40
C ARG A 90 15.56 -9.19 -8.63
N LYS A 91 16.32 -8.68 -9.59
CA LYS A 91 16.28 -7.27 -9.97
C LYS A 91 14.88 -6.83 -10.40
N ARG A 92 14.21 -7.63 -11.25
CA ARG A 92 12.83 -7.35 -11.66
C ARG A 92 11.87 -7.37 -10.48
N ALA A 93 11.93 -8.37 -9.62
CA ALA A 93 11.09 -8.47 -8.43
C ALA A 93 11.27 -7.26 -7.49
N ASP A 94 12.52 -6.83 -7.28
CA ASP A 94 12.83 -5.65 -6.45
C ASP A 94 12.33 -4.35 -7.08
N GLN A 95 12.48 -4.19 -8.40
CA GLN A 95 11.98 -3.03 -9.13
C GLN A 95 10.46 -2.97 -9.14
N MET A 96 9.77 -4.08 -9.44
CA MET A 96 8.31 -4.17 -9.38
C MET A 96 7.80 -3.82 -7.97
N PHE A 97 8.39 -4.40 -6.94
CA PHE A 97 8.03 -4.10 -5.56
C PHE A 97 8.21 -2.61 -5.24
N LYS A 98 9.38 -2.05 -5.58
CA LYS A 98 9.75 -0.66 -5.26
C LYS A 98 8.94 0.37 -6.04
N TYR A 99 8.75 0.16 -7.34
CA TYR A 99 8.22 1.19 -8.24
C TYR A 99 6.73 1.05 -8.54
N ILE A 100 6.14 -0.13 -8.32
CA ILE A 100 4.72 -0.38 -8.56
C ILE A 100 4.00 -0.70 -7.25
N ILE A 101 4.40 -1.78 -6.55
CA ILE A 101 3.61 -2.32 -5.43
C ILE A 101 3.62 -1.39 -4.21
N ALA A 102 4.81 -0.98 -3.76
CA ALA A 102 4.91 -0.17 -2.55
C ALA A 102 4.19 1.18 -2.67
N PRO A 103 4.33 1.95 -3.79
CA PRO A 103 3.56 3.18 -3.97
C PRO A 103 2.05 2.96 -4.03
N VAL A 104 1.58 1.91 -4.73
CA VAL A 104 0.15 1.57 -4.80
C VAL A 104 -0.40 1.22 -3.43
N CYS A 105 0.33 0.41 -2.66
CA CYS A 105 -0.07 0.03 -1.30
C CYS A 105 -0.11 1.25 -0.37
N GLU A 106 0.88 2.14 -0.45
CA GLU A 106 0.90 3.37 0.35
C GLU A 106 -0.31 4.25 0.06
N GLU A 107 -0.68 4.41 -1.22
CA GLU A 107 -1.81 5.24 -1.64
C GLU A 107 -3.16 4.61 -1.24
N THR A 108 -3.25 3.28 -1.28
CA THR A 108 -4.49 2.55 -0.97
C THR A 108 -4.64 2.11 0.48
N GLY A 109 -3.69 2.47 1.35
CA GLY A 109 -3.74 2.18 2.79
C GLY A 109 -3.37 0.74 3.16
N PHE A 110 -2.52 0.09 2.35
CA PHE A 110 -2.01 -1.25 2.61
C PHE A 110 -0.54 -1.22 3.01
N GLU A 111 -0.15 -2.16 3.87
CA GLU A 111 1.24 -2.51 4.15
C GLU A 111 1.69 -3.62 3.17
N PRO A 112 2.64 -3.35 2.24
CA PRO A 112 3.13 -4.37 1.33
C PRO A 112 4.13 -5.29 2.03
N ILE A 113 3.86 -6.60 2.02
CA ILE A 113 4.69 -7.62 2.67
C ILE A 113 5.20 -8.59 1.62
N ARG A 114 6.52 -8.75 1.53
CA ARG A 114 7.18 -9.75 0.71
C ARG A 114 8.07 -10.63 1.60
N VAL A 115 7.98 -11.95 1.46
CA VAL A 115 8.55 -12.92 2.41
C VAL A 115 10.06 -12.77 2.61
N ASP A 116 10.81 -12.45 1.56
CA ASP A 116 12.27 -12.27 1.62
C ASP A 116 12.71 -10.98 2.36
N LYS A 117 11.76 -10.12 2.70
CA LYS A 117 11.99 -8.92 3.52
C LYS A 117 11.66 -9.15 5.00
N LEU A 118 11.17 -10.34 5.35
CA LEU A 118 10.81 -10.67 6.73
C LEU A 118 12.03 -11.27 7.46
N ASN A 119 12.38 -10.69 8.59
CA ASN A 119 13.44 -11.18 9.48
C ASN A 119 12.82 -12.12 10.54
N GLN A 120 12.19 -13.22 10.12
CA GLN A 120 11.57 -14.17 11.05
C GLN A 120 12.35 -15.50 11.05
N PRO A 121 12.59 -16.08 12.24
CA PRO A 121 13.32 -17.34 12.39
C PRO A 121 12.46 -18.60 12.09
N ASP A 122 11.17 -18.42 11.85
CA ASP A 122 10.21 -19.50 11.66
C ASP A 122 10.31 -20.16 10.27
N SER A 123 9.61 -21.30 10.10
CA SER A 123 9.52 -21.98 8.81
C SER A 123 8.95 -21.03 7.75
N ILE A 124 9.75 -20.72 6.73
CA ILE A 124 9.38 -19.85 5.61
C ILE A 124 8.05 -20.30 4.99
N THR A 125 7.84 -21.61 4.85
CA THR A 125 6.61 -22.16 4.26
C THR A 125 5.37 -21.84 5.08
N GLN A 126 5.43 -22.01 6.42
CA GLN A 126 4.30 -21.71 7.27
C GLN A 126 3.98 -20.21 7.27
N THR A 127 5.01 -19.37 7.34
CA THR A 127 4.88 -17.92 7.26
C THR A 127 4.18 -17.49 5.96
N ILE A 128 4.57 -18.07 4.81
CA ILE A 128 3.92 -17.78 3.51
C ILE A 128 2.44 -18.17 3.56
N ILE A 129 2.12 -19.37 4.04
CA ILE A 129 0.72 -19.84 4.12
C ILE A 129 -0.10 -18.92 5.00
N ASP A 130 0.42 -18.52 6.16
CA ASP A 130 -0.28 -17.63 7.07
C ASP A 130 -0.59 -16.27 6.42
N TYR A 131 0.39 -15.67 5.70
CA TYR A 131 0.13 -14.44 4.96
C TYR A 131 -0.86 -14.63 3.81
N LEU A 132 -0.79 -15.74 3.07
CA LEU A 132 -1.77 -16.06 2.01
C LEU A 132 -3.19 -16.17 2.54
N LEU A 133 -3.38 -16.69 3.73
CA LEU A 133 -4.67 -16.88 4.36
C LEU A 133 -5.19 -15.60 5.05
N GLN A 134 -4.31 -14.85 5.71
CA GLN A 134 -4.70 -13.76 6.61
C GLN A 134 -4.74 -12.40 5.92
N SER A 135 -3.85 -12.12 4.96
CA SER A 135 -3.80 -10.79 4.31
C SER A 135 -5.12 -10.43 3.65
N GLU A 136 -5.50 -9.17 3.70
CA GLU A 136 -6.70 -8.67 3.04
C GLU A 136 -6.57 -8.73 1.52
N LEU A 137 -5.38 -8.45 0.99
CA LEU A 137 -5.06 -8.47 -0.43
C LEU A 137 -3.83 -9.33 -0.70
N VAL A 138 -3.83 -10.04 -1.82
CA VAL A 138 -2.63 -10.64 -2.41
C VAL A 138 -2.42 -10.04 -3.79
N ILE A 139 -1.19 -9.65 -4.10
CA ILE A 139 -0.76 -9.29 -5.47
C ILE A 139 0.26 -10.33 -5.91
N ALA A 140 -0.06 -11.07 -6.98
CA ALA A 140 0.76 -12.17 -7.48
C ALA A 140 1.35 -11.85 -8.86
N ASP A 141 2.69 -11.81 -8.96
CA ASP A 141 3.41 -11.74 -10.23
C ASP A 141 3.63 -13.15 -10.80
N ILE A 142 2.96 -13.44 -11.91
CA ILE A 142 3.05 -14.72 -12.61
C ILE A 142 4.13 -14.75 -13.71
N THR A 143 4.95 -13.71 -13.80
CA THR A 143 6.02 -13.56 -14.77
C THR A 143 6.99 -14.76 -14.70
N GLY A 144 7.35 -15.31 -15.88
CA GLY A 144 8.27 -16.44 -15.99
C GLY A 144 7.66 -17.76 -15.54
N HIS A 145 6.36 -17.83 -15.28
CA HIS A 145 5.61 -19.04 -14.92
C HIS A 145 6.24 -19.82 -13.76
N ASN A 146 6.68 -19.12 -12.70
CA ASN A 146 7.32 -19.75 -11.56
C ASN A 146 6.36 -20.70 -10.82
N PRO A 147 6.70 -21.98 -10.65
CA PRO A 147 5.79 -22.97 -10.05
C PRO A 147 5.43 -22.66 -8.58
N ASN A 148 6.34 -22.04 -7.81
CA ASN A 148 6.06 -21.67 -6.43
C ASN A 148 5.03 -20.54 -6.38
N ALA A 149 5.16 -19.53 -7.26
CA ALA A 149 4.16 -18.46 -7.35
C ALA A 149 2.78 -19.00 -7.74
N PHE A 150 2.71 -19.99 -8.64
CA PHE A 150 1.44 -20.64 -8.99
C PHE A 150 0.86 -21.47 -7.84
N TYR A 151 1.69 -22.16 -7.07
CA TYR A 151 1.24 -22.88 -5.88
C TYR A 151 0.64 -21.93 -4.85
N GLU A 152 1.34 -20.84 -4.53
CA GLU A 152 0.89 -19.80 -3.61
C GLU A 152 -0.40 -19.10 -4.09
N MET A 153 -0.46 -18.78 -5.37
CA MET A 153 -1.65 -18.21 -6.01
C MET A 153 -2.85 -19.16 -5.93
N GLY A 154 -2.66 -20.46 -6.19
CA GLY A 154 -3.73 -21.47 -6.03
C GLY A 154 -4.21 -21.58 -4.60
N TYR A 155 -3.29 -21.52 -3.64
CA TYR A 155 -3.62 -21.52 -2.21
C TYR A 155 -4.49 -20.30 -1.84
N ARG A 156 -4.12 -19.12 -2.32
CA ARG A 156 -4.92 -17.89 -2.12
C ARG A 156 -6.27 -17.96 -2.79
N ALA A 157 -6.34 -18.44 -4.03
CA ALA A 157 -7.59 -18.56 -4.78
C ALA A 157 -8.62 -19.43 -4.05
N SER A 158 -8.20 -20.49 -3.34
CA SER A 158 -9.09 -21.34 -2.56
C SER A 158 -9.79 -20.64 -1.40
N THR A 159 -9.28 -19.50 -0.95
CA THR A 159 -9.87 -18.72 0.15
C THR A 159 -11.05 -17.85 -0.26
N GLY A 160 -11.22 -17.59 -1.55
CA GLY A 160 -12.18 -16.61 -2.09
C GLY A 160 -11.86 -15.14 -1.76
N LYS A 161 -10.73 -14.86 -1.10
CA LYS A 161 -10.30 -13.49 -0.77
C LYS A 161 -9.66 -12.80 -1.99
N PRO A 162 -9.62 -11.46 -2.02
CA PRO A 162 -9.08 -10.69 -3.14
C PRO A 162 -7.65 -11.07 -3.51
N ILE A 163 -7.44 -11.31 -4.81
CA ILE A 163 -6.14 -11.52 -5.44
C ILE A 163 -6.07 -10.74 -6.76
N ILE A 164 -4.96 -10.06 -7.00
CA ILE A 164 -4.65 -9.35 -8.24
C ILE A 164 -3.44 -10.02 -8.88
N HIS A 165 -3.52 -10.29 -10.17
CA HIS A 165 -2.44 -10.93 -10.91
C HIS A 165 -1.71 -9.90 -11.78
N LEU A 166 -0.39 -9.92 -11.73
CA LEU A 166 0.50 -9.13 -12.58
C LEU A 166 1.32 -10.06 -13.47
N LYS A 167 1.73 -9.55 -14.62
CA LYS A 167 2.72 -10.20 -15.49
C LYS A 167 3.49 -9.18 -16.31
N CYS A 168 4.70 -9.53 -16.73
CA CYS A 168 5.40 -8.74 -17.73
C CYS A 168 4.59 -8.66 -19.02
N LYS A 169 4.62 -7.50 -19.65
CA LYS A 169 4.08 -7.27 -20.99
C LYS A 169 4.68 -8.29 -21.96
N ASN A 170 3.85 -8.79 -22.88
CA ASN A 170 4.20 -9.80 -23.88
C ASN A 170 4.41 -11.25 -23.34
N GLU A 171 4.24 -11.52 -22.06
CA GLU A 171 4.15 -12.90 -21.59
C GLU A 171 2.71 -13.43 -21.71
N GLY A 172 2.60 -14.71 -22.03
CA GLY A 172 1.30 -15.41 -22.09
C GLY A 172 0.79 -15.76 -20.68
N ILE A 173 -0.49 -16.04 -20.57
CA ILE A 173 -1.07 -16.69 -19.41
C ILE A 173 -1.18 -18.19 -19.71
N PRO A 174 -0.72 -19.11 -18.84
CA PRO A 174 -0.88 -20.54 -19.03
C PRO A 174 -2.33 -20.93 -19.22
N PHE A 175 -2.57 -21.94 -20.07
CA PHE A 175 -3.91 -22.38 -20.46
C PHE A 175 -4.82 -22.69 -19.27
N ASP A 176 -4.29 -23.39 -18.27
CA ASP A 176 -5.05 -23.83 -17.08
C ASP A 176 -5.59 -22.66 -16.22
N ILE A 177 -5.01 -21.47 -16.37
CA ILE A 177 -5.43 -20.25 -15.68
C ILE A 177 -5.81 -19.13 -16.65
N ALA A 178 -6.05 -19.45 -17.93
CA ALA A 178 -6.38 -18.45 -18.96
C ALA A 178 -7.65 -17.64 -18.67
N GLY A 179 -8.50 -18.11 -17.76
CA GLY A 179 -9.69 -17.39 -17.28
C GLY A 179 -9.41 -16.28 -16.28
N ILE A 180 -8.21 -16.16 -15.73
CA ILE A 180 -7.88 -15.07 -14.81
C ILE A 180 -7.56 -13.78 -15.57
N ARG A 181 -7.92 -12.65 -14.96
CA ARG A 181 -7.49 -11.33 -15.46
C ARG A 181 -6.14 -11.00 -14.83
N ALA A 182 -5.12 -10.79 -15.66
CA ALA A 182 -3.83 -10.28 -15.22
C ALA A 182 -3.59 -8.88 -15.80
N PHE A 183 -2.88 -8.06 -15.06
CA PHE A 183 -2.44 -6.73 -15.49
C PHE A 183 -1.02 -6.82 -16.04
N ASP A 184 -0.81 -6.26 -17.20
CA ASP A 184 0.52 -6.16 -17.82
C ASP A 184 1.31 -5.00 -17.24
N TYR A 185 2.61 -5.21 -17.00
CA TYR A 185 3.54 -4.16 -16.66
C TYR A 185 4.81 -4.24 -17.51
N ASP A 186 5.45 -3.08 -17.73
CA ASP A 186 6.74 -2.95 -18.38
C ASP A 186 7.61 -1.99 -17.56
N LEU A 187 8.65 -2.52 -16.91
CA LEU A 187 9.57 -1.73 -16.08
C LEU A 187 10.57 -0.91 -16.89
N SER A 188 10.67 -1.14 -18.20
CA SER A 188 11.52 -0.35 -19.10
C SER A 188 10.84 0.91 -19.63
N ASP A 189 9.54 1.03 -19.43
CA ASP A 189 8.69 2.14 -19.88
C ASP A 189 8.03 2.82 -18.67
N LEU A 190 8.42 4.07 -18.42
CA LEU A 190 7.92 4.85 -17.28
C LEU A 190 6.41 5.14 -17.39
N ASP A 191 5.91 5.38 -18.61
CA ASP A 191 4.47 5.61 -18.82
C ASP A 191 3.66 4.35 -18.49
N SER A 192 4.18 3.18 -18.86
CA SER A 192 3.59 1.87 -18.48
C SER A 192 3.57 1.67 -16.96
N VAL A 193 4.63 2.10 -16.25
CA VAL A 193 4.68 2.02 -14.78
C VAL A 193 3.62 2.93 -14.15
N GLU A 194 3.45 4.16 -14.62
CA GLU A 194 2.42 5.07 -14.09
C GLU A 194 1.00 4.61 -14.44
N GLU A 195 0.79 4.10 -15.66
CA GLU A 195 -0.50 3.53 -16.07
C GLU A 195 -0.91 2.35 -15.17
N ILE A 196 -0.01 1.38 -14.97
CA ILE A 196 -0.33 0.21 -14.13
C ILE A 196 -0.61 0.60 -12.69
N LYS A 197 0.12 1.54 -12.09
CA LYS A 197 -0.15 2.06 -10.75
C LYS A 197 -1.57 2.63 -10.67
N SER A 198 -1.95 3.51 -11.59
CA SER A 198 -3.28 4.10 -11.64
C SER A 198 -4.40 3.05 -11.78
N ARG A 199 -4.17 2.01 -12.59
CA ARG A 199 -5.12 0.90 -12.77
C ARG A 199 -5.26 0.06 -11.50
N LEU A 200 -4.15 -0.23 -10.82
CA LEU A 200 -4.15 -0.99 -9.56
C LEU A 200 -4.88 -0.22 -8.45
N ILE A 201 -4.61 1.08 -8.28
CA ILE A 201 -5.30 1.93 -7.31
C ILE A 201 -6.82 1.89 -7.52
N LYS A 202 -7.28 2.09 -8.76
CA LYS A 202 -8.70 2.01 -9.10
C LYS A 202 -9.29 0.63 -8.82
N THR A 203 -8.54 -0.43 -9.14
CA THR A 203 -8.99 -1.81 -8.92
C THR A 203 -9.10 -2.11 -7.43
N ILE A 204 -8.10 -1.75 -6.63
CA ILE A 204 -8.12 -1.95 -5.17
C ILE A 204 -9.27 -1.17 -4.53
N GLY A 205 -9.48 0.08 -4.95
CA GLY A 205 -10.59 0.90 -4.46
C GLY A 205 -11.99 0.34 -4.78
N ALA A 206 -12.11 -0.51 -5.82
CA ALA A 206 -13.36 -1.17 -6.18
C ALA A 206 -13.57 -2.54 -5.50
N LEU A 207 -12.56 -3.08 -4.80
CA LEU A 207 -12.67 -4.36 -4.09
C LEU A 207 -13.33 -4.18 -2.72
N SER A 208 -14.17 -5.13 -2.34
CA SER A 208 -14.67 -5.25 -0.97
C SER A 208 -13.72 -6.13 -0.15
N PHE A 209 -13.31 -5.63 1.00
CA PHE A 209 -12.44 -6.32 1.95
C PHE A 209 -13.19 -6.75 3.22
N ASP A 210 -14.52 -6.60 3.23
CA ASP A 210 -15.34 -7.06 4.32
C ASP A 210 -15.41 -8.59 4.28
N THR A 211 -14.92 -9.22 5.32
CA THR A 211 -15.09 -10.67 5.55
C THR A 211 -16.56 -10.98 5.74
N LYS A 212 -17.11 -11.77 4.82
CA LYS A 212 -18.42 -12.43 5.06
C LYS A 212 -18.27 -13.47 6.15
#